data_e428156a47049fcbf4b05631cabd33c2
#
_entry.id   e428156a47049fcbf4b05631cabd33c2
#
_cell.length_a   1.000
_cell.length_b   1.000
_cell.length_c   1.000
_cell.angle_alpha   90.00
_cell.angle_beta   90.00
_cell.angle_gamma   90.00
#
_symmetry.space_group_name_H-M   'P 1'
#
loop_
_entity.id
_entity.type
_entity.pdbx_description
1 polymer ?
#
loop_
_entity_poly.entity_id
_entity_poly.type
_entity_poly.pdbx_seq_one_letter_code
_entity_poly.pdbx_strand_id
1 'polypeptide(L)'
;MENKTILREWFERVDSEKTGNITATQLKSALAVGNLEFPLSVVQQMIRMYDSDRNGTMSFDEFVGLNKFLLKVQQVFSDLQRGRGYLVPDDVYEGLVKTGFSLDSPSFHTVCESFDRKKNGRIHLDDFISLCIFVQSARNLFNSFDTTKQGRVTLDFNQFVYFSANCRI
;
A
#
# COMPACT_ATOMS: atom_id res chain seq x y z
N MET A 1 -2.55 -19.26 -2.91
CA MET A 1 -3.73 -18.46 -3.24
C MET A 1 -4.72 -18.54 -2.08
N GLU A 2 -5.06 -17.40 -1.53
CA GLU A 2 -6.03 -17.36 -0.45
C GLU A 2 -7.42 -17.77 -0.95
N ASN A 3 -8.07 -18.66 -0.20
CA ASN A 3 -9.41 -19.09 -0.52
C ASN A 3 -10.40 -17.99 -0.10
N LYS A 4 -11.30 -17.58 -1.00
CA LYS A 4 -12.32 -16.56 -0.72
C LYS A 4 -13.18 -16.91 0.49
N THR A 5 -13.43 -18.20 0.73
CA THR A 5 -14.19 -18.65 1.89
C THR A 5 -13.49 -18.30 3.20
N ILE A 6 -12.16 -18.53 3.27
CA ILE A 6 -11.36 -18.19 4.45
C ILE A 6 -11.32 -16.67 4.65
N LEU A 7 -11.17 -15.91 3.57
CA LEU A 7 -11.17 -14.45 3.64
C LEU A 7 -12.52 -13.92 4.11
N ARG A 8 -13.63 -14.53 3.67
CA ARG A 8 -14.96 -14.13 4.11
C ARG A 8 -15.15 -14.40 5.60
N GLU A 9 -14.72 -15.55 6.08
CA GLU A 9 -14.80 -15.88 7.50
C GLU A 9 -14.02 -14.87 8.33
N TRP A 10 -12.81 -14.52 7.89
CA TRP A 10 -11.98 -13.54 8.55
C TRP A 10 -12.64 -12.16 8.53
N PHE A 11 -13.13 -11.73 7.36
CA PHE A 11 -13.82 -10.45 7.22
C PHE A 11 -15.02 -10.37 8.15
N GLU A 12 -15.83 -11.41 8.23
CA GLU A 12 -17.04 -11.43 9.09
C GLU A 12 -16.69 -11.35 10.58
N ARG A 13 -15.56 -11.91 10.99
CA ARG A 13 -15.08 -11.76 12.37
C ARG A 13 -14.67 -10.33 12.66
N VAL A 14 -14.04 -9.68 11.71
CA VAL A 14 -13.56 -8.29 11.86
C VAL A 14 -14.74 -7.33 11.80
N ASP A 15 -15.73 -7.60 10.95
CA ASP A 15 -16.96 -6.82 10.83
C ASP A 15 -17.94 -7.20 11.98
N SER A 16 -17.55 -6.85 13.19
CA SER A 16 -18.28 -7.22 14.39
C SER A 16 -19.69 -6.64 14.44
N GLU A 17 -19.94 -5.53 13.77
CA GLU A 17 -21.25 -4.87 13.72
C GLU A 17 -22.10 -5.34 12.54
N LYS A 18 -21.56 -6.22 11.71
CA LYS A 18 -22.24 -6.80 10.54
C LYS A 18 -22.81 -5.75 9.58
N THR A 19 -22.00 -4.72 9.33
CA THR A 19 -22.37 -3.64 8.41
C THR A 19 -22.06 -3.96 6.95
N GLY A 20 -21.26 -4.98 6.70
CA GLY A 20 -20.73 -5.30 5.37
C GLY A 20 -19.49 -4.50 5.02
N ASN A 21 -19.01 -3.64 5.92
CA ASN A 21 -17.82 -2.82 5.74
C ASN A 21 -17.00 -2.79 7.02
N ILE A 22 -15.69 -2.71 6.89
CA ILE A 22 -14.80 -2.59 8.05
C ILE A 22 -14.12 -1.22 8.06
N THR A 23 -13.88 -0.72 9.26
CA THR A 23 -13.21 0.57 9.48
C THR A 23 -11.69 0.40 9.46
N ALA A 24 -10.98 1.51 9.39
CA ALA A 24 -9.50 1.51 9.46
C ALA A 24 -9.02 0.86 10.78
N THR A 25 -9.66 1.14 11.88
CA THR A 25 -9.29 0.56 13.19
C THR A 25 -9.47 -0.96 13.19
N GLN A 26 -10.58 -1.44 12.63
CA GLN A 26 -10.84 -2.88 12.51
C GLN A 26 -9.83 -3.55 11.59
N LEU A 27 -9.51 -2.93 10.45
CA LEU A 27 -8.50 -3.45 9.52
C LEU A 27 -7.12 -3.49 10.18
N LYS A 28 -6.75 -2.44 10.91
CA LYS A 28 -5.48 -2.39 11.64
C LYS A 28 -5.36 -3.57 12.59
N SER A 29 -6.40 -3.84 13.36
CA SER A 29 -6.42 -4.96 14.30
C SER A 29 -6.32 -6.31 13.60
N ALA A 30 -7.00 -6.47 12.46
CA ALA A 30 -6.95 -7.70 11.67
C ALA A 30 -5.54 -7.96 11.13
N LEU A 31 -4.88 -6.92 10.63
CA LEU A 31 -3.51 -7.06 10.12
C LEU A 31 -2.53 -7.42 11.24
N ALA A 32 -2.71 -6.85 12.43
CA ALA A 32 -1.85 -7.15 13.58
C ALA A 32 -1.93 -8.62 13.99
N VAL A 33 -3.09 -9.25 13.85
CA VAL A 33 -3.25 -10.70 14.13
C VAL A 33 -2.34 -11.52 13.20
N GLY A 34 -2.12 -11.04 11.96
CA GLY A 34 -1.19 -11.67 11.01
C GLY A 34 0.24 -11.17 11.12
N ASN A 35 0.61 -10.52 12.23
CA ASN A 35 1.94 -9.94 12.47
C ASN A 35 2.31 -8.81 11.52
N LEU A 36 1.31 -8.14 10.96
CA LEU A 36 1.50 -6.96 10.11
C LEU A 36 1.05 -5.74 10.89
N GLU A 37 1.99 -5.07 11.52
CA GLU A 37 1.71 -3.89 12.35
C GLU A 37 2.06 -2.63 11.59
N PHE A 38 1.05 -1.78 11.40
CA PHE A 38 1.19 -0.51 10.69
C PHE A 38 0.59 0.63 11.51
N PRO A 39 1.13 1.85 11.36
CA PRO A 39 0.44 3.03 11.87
C PRO A 39 -0.94 3.17 11.22
N LEU A 40 -1.87 3.79 11.94
CA LEU A 40 -3.22 3.99 11.42
C LEU A 40 -3.23 4.75 10.08
N SER A 41 -2.30 5.70 9.90
CA SER A 41 -2.18 6.46 8.65
C SER A 41 -1.93 5.57 7.44
N VAL A 42 -1.11 4.53 7.57
CA VAL A 42 -0.85 3.57 6.50
C VAL A 42 -2.09 2.74 6.22
N VAL A 43 -2.78 2.29 7.27
CA VAL A 43 -4.02 1.51 7.13
C VAL A 43 -5.11 2.34 6.44
N GLN A 44 -5.23 3.61 6.81
CA GLN A 44 -6.16 4.53 6.14
C GLN A 44 -5.83 4.68 4.65
N GLN A 45 -4.54 4.69 4.31
CA GLN A 45 -4.13 4.76 2.91
C GLN A 45 -4.45 3.46 2.16
N MET A 46 -4.34 2.30 2.81
CA MET A 46 -4.77 1.03 2.23
C MET A 46 -6.25 1.07 1.86
N ILE A 47 -7.08 1.63 2.74
CA ILE A 47 -8.51 1.77 2.46
C ILE A 47 -8.72 2.71 1.26
N ARG A 48 -8.04 3.86 1.24
CA ARG A 48 -8.18 4.82 0.13
C ARG A 48 -7.84 4.22 -1.23
N MET A 49 -6.89 3.29 -1.30
CA MET A 49 -6.52 2.64 -2.55
C MET A 49 -7.70 1.92 -3.21
N TYR A 50 -8.64 1.43 -2.41
CA TYR A 50 -9.76 0.62 -2.89
C TYR A 50 -11.12 1.25 -2.63
N ASP A 51 -11.16 2.41 -1.95
CA ASP A 51 -12.40 3.07 -1.54
C ASP A 51 -12.94 3.95 -2.67
N SER A 52 -13.64 3.34 -3.61
CA SER A 52 -14.17 4.04 -4.78
C SER A 52 -15.31 4.99 -4.42
N ASP A 53 -16.07 4.71 -3.38
CA ASP A 53 -17.20 5.54 -2.92
C ASP A 53 -16.81 6.54 -1.83
N ARG A 54 -15.56 6.54 -1.39
CA ARG A 54 -14.99 7.48 -0.42
C ARG A 54 -15.74 7.51 0.91
N ASN A 55 -16.25 6.37 1.36
CA ASN A 55 -16.95 6.28 2.64
C ASN A 55 -16.01 6.04 3.84
N GLY A 56 -14.72 5.87 3.59
CA GLY A 56 -13.72 5.66 4.64
C GLY A 56 -13.74 4.25 5.24
N THR A 57 -14.46 3.33 4.64
CA THR A 57 -14.56 1.93 5.06
C THR A 57 -14.24 1.01 3.90
N MET A 58 -14.07 -0.27 4.20
CA MET A 58 -13.69 -1.27 3.19
C MET A 58 -14.72 -2.38 3.13
N SER A 59 -15.24 -2.65 1.92
CA SER A 59 -16.13 -3.76 1.66
C SER A 59 -15.36 -5.07 1.56
N PHE A 60 -16.09 -6.20 1.51
CA PHE A 60 -15.44 -7.50 1.34
C PHE A 60 -14.67 -7.60 0.03
N ASP A 61 -15.22 -7.13 -1.09
CA ASP A 61 -14.55 -7.20 -2.39
C ASP A 61 -13.26 -6.37 -2.39
N GLU A 62 -13.31 -5.19 -1.77
CA GLU A 62 -12.13 -4.34 -1.61
C GLU A 62 -11.09 -5.01 -0.71
N PHE A 63 -11.53 -5.68 0.35
CA PHE A 63 -10.66 -6.45 1.24
C PHE A 63 -9.94 -7.58 0.48
N VAL A 64 -10.66 -8.29 -0.39
CA VAL A 64 -10.04 -9.32 -1.25
C VAL A 64 -8.95 -8.71 -2.13
N GLY A 65 -9.22 -7.54 -2.73
CA GLY A 65 -8.24 -6.84 -3.56
C GLY A 65 -7.00 -6.45 -2.77
N LEU A 66 -7.18 -5.89 -1.57
CA LEU A 66 -6.07 -5.54 -0.69
C LEU A 66 -5.26 -6.78 -0.31
N ASN A 67 -5.93 -7.88 0.01
CA ASN A 67 -5.24 -9.12 0.39
C ASN A 67 -4.35 -9.63 -0.74
N LYS A 68 -4.84 -9.61 -1.97
CA LYS A 68 -4.03 -10.00 -3.15
C LYS A 68 -2.81 -9.11 -3.30
N PHE A 69 -2.97 -7.81 -3.12
CA PHE A 69 -1.86 -6.87 -3.18
C PHE A 69 -0.82 -7.16 -2.12
N LEU A 70 -1.25 -7.33 -0.87
CA LEU A 70 -0.35 -7.61 0.25
C LEU A 70 0.40 -8.92 0.05
N LEU A 71 -0.26 -9.96 -0.43
CA LEU A 71 0.38 -11.26 -0.69
C LEU A 71 1.46 -11.12 -1.78
N LYS A 72 1.18 -10.39 -2.84
CA LYS A 72 2.15 -10.15 -3.91
C LYS A 72 3.38 -9.42 -3.38
N VAL A 73 3.17 -8.37 -2.60
CA VAL A 73 4.28 -7.58 -2.03
C VAL A 73 5.09 -8.42 -1.06
N GLN A 74 4.43 -9.21 -0.21
CA GLN A 74 5.12 -10.10 0.73
C GLN A 74 5.94 -11.15 0.00
N GLN A 75 5.42 -11.70 -1.10
CA GLN A 75 6.16 -12.68 -1.90
C GLN A 75 7.42 -12.07 -2.50
N VAL A 76 7.31 -10.87 -3.06
CA VAL A 76 8.47 -10.15 -3.61
C VAL A 76 9.52 -9.90 -2.52
N PHE A 77 9.07 -9.45 -1.34
CA PHE A 77 9.99 -9.26 -0.21
C PHE A 77 10.68 -10.56 0.17
N SER A 78 9.92 -11.64 0.29
CA SER A 78 10.45 -12.96 0.65
C SER A 78 11.52 -13.42 -0.34
N ASP A 79 11.29 -13.21 -1.63
CA ASP A 79 12.24 -13.61 -2.68
C ASP A 79 13.53 -12.80 -2.63
N LEU A 80 13.45 -11.52 -2.27
CA LEU A 80 14.59 -10.60 -2.34
C LEU A 80 15.37 -10.50 -1.03
N GLN A 81 14.78 -10.83 0.10
CA GLN A 81 15.46 -10.71 1.40
C GLN A 81 16.61 -11.70 1.59
N ARG A 82 16.57 -12.84 0.94
CA ARG A 82 17.63 -13.86 0.93
C ARG A 82 18.03 -14.29 2.35
N GLY A 83 17.04 -14.47 3.24
CA GLY A 83 17.28 -14.89 4.62
C GLY A 83 17.76 -13.81 5.57
N ARG A 84 17.94 -12.58 5.11
CA ARG A 84 18.42 -11.47 5.95
C ARG A 84 17.35 -10.84 6.82
N GLY A 85 16.07 -10.95 6.41
CA GLY A 85 14.97 -10.29 7.10
C GLY A 85 14.77 -8.83 6.73
N TYR A 86 15.53 -8.31 5.77
CA TYR A 86 15.41 -6.93 5.30
C TYR A 86 15.91 -6.81 3.86
N LEU A 87 15.56 -5.70 3.21
CA LEU A 87 16.05 -5.35 1.87
C LEU A 87 17.02 -4.18 1.98
N VAL A 88 17.99 -4.11 1.07
CA VAL A 88 18.81 -2.93 0.85
C VAL A 88 18.24 -2.13 -0.33
N PRO A 89 18.64 -0.87 -0.55
CA PRO A 89 18.04 -0.05 -1.63
C PRO A 89 18.01 -0.70 -3.00
N ASP A 90 19.06 -1.42 -3.40
CA ASP A 90 19.08 -2.11 -4.70
C ASP A 90 17.98 -3.19 -4.79
N ASP A 91 17.73 -3.89 -3.69
CA ASP A 91 16.65 -4.88 -3.62
C ASP A 91 15.28 -4.20 -3.71
N VAL A 92 15.12 -3.05 -3.06
CA VAL A 92 13.88 -2.28 -3.11
C VAL A 92 13.59 -1.85 -4.55
N TYR A 93 14.59 -1.38 -5.27
CA TYR A 93 14.44 -1.00 -6.68
C TYR A 93 13.97 -2.20 -7.50
N GLU A 94 14.63 -3.34 -7.37
CA GLU A 94 14.25 -4.57 -8.06
C GLU A 94 12.83 -5.01 -7.70
N GLY A 95 12.47 -4.89 -6.43
CA GLY A 95 11.12 -5.22 -5.95
C GLY A 95 10.05 -4.34 -6.57
N LEU A 96 10.32 -3.04 -6.69
CA LEU A 96 9.38 -2.12 -7.35
C LEU A 96 9.19 -2.48 -8.81
N VAL A 97 10.27 -2.81 -9.53
CA VAL A 97 10.18 -3.24 -10.92
C VAL A 97 9.31 -4.51 -11.03
N LYS A 98 9.53 -5.47 -10.14
CA LYS A 98 8.73 -6.71 -10.11
C LYS A 98 7.26 -6.47 -9.83
N THR A 99 6.92 -5.42 -9.09
CA THR A 99 5.53 -5.05 -8.81
C THR A 99 4.96 -4.11 -9.86
N GLY A 100 5.72 -3.78 -10.91
CA GLY A 100 5.26 -2.99 -12.04
C GLY A 100 5.53 -1.49 -11.93
N PHE A 101 6.42 -1.08 -11.04
CA PHE A 101 6.76 0.34 -10.87
C PHE A 101 8.16 0.64 -11.40
N SER A 102 8.27 1.72 -12.18
CA SER A 102 9.54 2.19 -12.70
C SER A 102 9.70 3.66 -12.32
N LEU A 103 10.64 3.95 -11.44
CA LEU A 103 10.96 5.30 -10.99
C LEU A 103 12.36 5.68 -11.46
N ASP A 104 12.57 6.96 -11.77
CA ASP A 104 13.92 7.44 -12.04
C ASP A 104 14.74 7.49 -10.73
N SER A 105 16.06 7.67 -10.88
CA SER A 105 16.96 7.62 -9.75
C SER A 105 16.63 8.63 -8.64
N PRO A 106 16.39 9.93 -8.95
CA PRO A 106 16.05 10.89 -7.89
C PRO A 106 14.76 10.56 -7.16
N SER A 107 13.72 10.16 -7.89
CA SER A 107 12.43 9.78 -7.28
C SER A 107 12.57 8.55 -6.42
N PHE A 108 13.28 7.55 -6.91
CA PHE A 108 13.50 6.31 -6.16
C PHE A 108 14.26 6.57 -4.85
N HIS A 109 15.36 7.35 -4.92
CA HIS A 109 16.15 7.63 -3.72
C HIS A 109 15.33 8.37 -2.67
N THR A 110 14.53 9.35 -3.07
CA THR A 110 13.69 10.11 -2.15
C THR A 110 12.66 9.21 -1.48
N VAL A 111 12.00 8.35 -2.25
CA VAL A 111 10.99 7.44 -1.71
C VAL A 111 11.65 6.44 -0.76
N CYS A 112 12.76 5.84 -1.17
CA CYS A 112 13.45 4.85 -0.37
C CYS A 112 13.91 5.43 0.98
N GLU A 113 14.51 6.64 0.96
CA GLU A 113 14.89 7.33 2.19
C GLU A 113 13.70 7.63 3.09
N SER A 114 12.58 8.04 2.49
CA SER A 114 11.37 8.40 3.24
C SER A 114 10.80 7.22 4.03
N PHE A 115 10.99 6.01 3.54
CA PHE A 115 10.47 4.80 4.19
C PHE A 115 11.53 4.02 4.96
N ASP A 116 12.79 4.47 4.95
CA ASP A 116 13.86 3.92 5.79
C ASP A 116 13.77 4.58 7.17
N ARG A 117 12.88 4.08 8.01
CA ARG A 117 12.56 4.70 9.31
C ARG A 117 13.75 4.80 10.23
N LYS A 118 14.63 3.80 10.23
CA LYS A 118 15.79 3.74 11.10
C LYS A 118 17.03 4.40 10.49
N LYS A 119 16.93 4.88 9.25
CA LYS A 119 18.03 5.54 8.54
C LYS A 119 19.30 4.71 8.50
N ASN A 120 19.18 3.39 8.35
CA ASN A 120 20.31 2.46 8.34
C ASN A 120 20.44 1.69 7.02
N GLY A 121 19.66 2.03 6.01
CA GLY A 121 19.68 1.34 4.72
C GLY A 121 19.06 -0.05 4.73
N ARG A 122 18.32 -0.38 5.78
CA ARG A 122 17.64 -1.68 5.93
C ARG A 122 16.14 -1.47 5.94
N ILE A 123 15.47 -1.98 4.90
CA ILE A 123 14.03 -1.87 4.74
C ILE A 123 13.40 -3.20 5.15
N HIS A 124 12.64 -3.18 6.24
CA HIS A 124 11.95 -4.36 6.73
C HIS A 124 10.61 -4.54 6.00
N LEU A 125 9.90 -5.64 6.27
CA LEU A 125 8.69 -5.98 5.55
C LEU A 125 7.62 -4.88 5.68
N ASP A 126 7.39 -4.36 6.87
CA ASP A 126 6.41 -3.30 7.12
C ASP A 126 6.76 -2.01 6.36
N ASP A 127 8.05 -1.65 6.33
CA ASP A 127 8.52 -0.48 5.57
C ASP A 127 8.32 -0.69 4.07
N PHE A 128 8.64 -1.89 3.56
CA PHE A 128 8.49 -2.19 2.15
C PHE A 128 7.03 -2.18 1.73
N ILE A 129 6.14 -2.76 2.54
CA ILE A 129 4.70 -2.72 2.28
C ILE A 129 4.21 -1.27 2.27
N SER A 130 4.60 -0.47 3.26
CA SER A 130 4.21 0.95 3.34
C SER A 130 4.67 1.72 2.10
N LEU A 131 5.89 1.46 1.65
CA LEU A 131 6.44 2.08 0.44
C LEU A 131 5.61 1.69 -0.79
N CYS A 132 5.28 0.41 -0.95
CA CYS A 132 4.48 -0.06 -2.08
C CYS A 132 3.06 0.52 -2.04
N ILE A 133 2.46 0.66 -0.86
CA ILE A 133 1.16 1.31 -0.68
C ILE A 133 1.23 2.77 -1.16
N PHE A 134 2.28 3.48 -0.77
CA PHE A 134 2.47 4.86 -1.20
C PHE A 134 2.59 4.96 -2.72
N VAL A 135 3.46 4.16 -3.33
CA VAL A 135 3.71 4.23 -4.77
C VAL A 135 2.46 3.86 -5.56
N GLN A 136 1.72 2.83 -5.10
CA GLN A 136 0.48 2.43 -5.76
C GLN A 136 -0.59 3.52 -5.63
N SER A 137 -0.69 4.16 -4.47
CA SER A 137 -1.63 5.27 -4.25
C SER A 137 -1.29 6.46 -5.14
N ALA A 138 0.00 6.79 -5.25
CA ALA A 138 0.46 7.86 -6.13
C ALA A 138 0.12 7.55 -7.59
N ARG A 139 0.32 6.31 -8.03
CA ARG A 139 -0.04 5.89 -9.39
C ARG A 139 -1.53 6.00 -9.66
N ASN A 140 -2.35 5.52 -8.73
CA ASN A 140 -3.80 5.57 -8.87
C ASN A 140 -4.27 7.01 -9.03
N LEU A 141 -3.74 7.90 -8.20
CA LEU A 141 -4.11 9.32 -8.26
C LEU A 141 -3.57 9.99 -9.52
N PHE A 142 -2.32 9.69 -9.89
CA PHE A 142 -1.73 10.20 -11.12
C PHE A 142 -2.58 9.81 -12.32
N ASN A 143 -2.96 8.54 -12.41
CA ASN A 143 -3.79 8.05 -13.52
C ASN A 143 -5.16 8.72 -13.58
N SER A 144 -5.71 9.11 -12.43
CA SER A 144 -6.99 9.82 -12.38
C SER A 144 -6.89 11.24 -12.97
N PHE A 145 -5.72 11.87 -12.91
CA PHE A 145 -5.47 13.18 -13.53
C PHE A 145 -4.99 13.05 -14.97
N ASP A 146 -4.29 11.97 -15.32
CA ASP A 146 -3.74 11.75 -16.65
C ASP A 146 -4.78 11.05 -17.54
N THR A 147 -5.86 11.75 -17.84
CA THR A 147 -7.00 11.20 -18.60
C THR A 147 -6.65 10.85 -20.04
N THR A 148 -5.63 11.51 -20.62
CA THR A 148 -5.18 11.26 -21.99
C THR A 148 -4.04 10.25 -22.08
N LYS A 149 -3.59 9.73 -20.95
CA LYS A 149 -2.54 8.71 -20.85
C LYS A 149 -1.22 9.12 -21.51
N GLN A 150 -0.83 10.37 -21.27
CA GLN A 150 0.42 10.93 -21.82
C GLN A 150 1.64 10.70 -20.92
N GLY A 151 1.44 10.18 -19.70
CA GLY A 151 2.51 9.99 -18.74
C GLY A 151 2.95 11.26 -18.04
N ARG A 152 2.16 12.32 -18.16
CA ARG A 152 2.41 13.61 -17.51
C ARG A 152 1.09 14.32 -17.20
N VAL A 153 1.13 15.14 -16.17
CA VAL A 153 -0.03 15.98 -15.79
C VAL A 153 0.45 17.39 -15.50
N THR A 154 -0.45 18.34 -15.70
CA THR A 154 -0.22 19.73 -15.30
C THR A 154 -1.16 20.04 -14.15
N LEU A 155 -0.61 20.51 -13.03
CA LEU A 155 -1.37 20.80 -11.82
C LEU A 155 -1.17 22.26 -11.42
N ASP A 156 -2.26 22.92 -11.01
CA ASP A 156 -2.14 24.19 -10.29
C ASP A 156 -1.79 23.91 -8.82
N PHE A 157 -1.58 24.96 -8.03
CA PHE A 157 -1.19 24.81 -6.63
C PHE A 157 -2.24 24.01 -5.83
N ASN A 158 -3.52 24.32 -6.01
CA ASN A 158 -4.58 23.64 -5.28
C ASN A 158 -4.64 22.15 -5.63
N GLN A 159 -4.49 21.80 -6.90
CA GLN A 159 -4.44 20.41 -7.35
C GLN A 159 -3.24 19.67 -6.78
N PHE A 160 -2.09 20.34 -6.72
CA PHE A 160 -0.89 19.74 -6.12
C PHE A 160 -1.09 19.47 -4.63
N VAL A 161 -1.71 20.39 -3.90
CA VAL A 161 -2.03 20.19 -2.48
C VAL A 161 -3.00 19.02 -2.32
N TYR A 162 -4.05 18.97 -3.14
CA TYR A 162 -5.00 17.86 -3.13
C TYR A 162 -4.30 16.53 -3.38
N PHE A 163 -3.44 16.48 -4.40
CA PHE A 163 -2.66 15.29 -4.75
C PHE A 163 -1.80 14.84 -3.58
N SER A 164 -1.01 15.76 -3.03
CA SER A 164 -0.07 15.47 -1.94
C SER A 164 -0.80 14.97 -0.70
N ALA A 165 -1.92 15.57 -0.35
CA ALA A 165 -2.70 15.18 0.82
C ALA A 165 -3.29 13.77 0.68
N ASN A 166 -3.68 13.39 -0.54
CA ASN A 166 -4.26 12.08 -0.79
C ASN A 166 -3.25 10.94 -0.86
N CYS A 167 -1.97 11.25 -1.02
CA CYS A 167 -0.89 10.25 -1.03
C CYS A 167 -0.14 10.17 0.30
N ARG A 168 -0.49 11.02 1.24
CA ARG A 168 0.22 11.11 2.51
C ARG A 168 0.05 9.85 3.36
N ILE A 169 1.16 9.39 3.91
CA ILE A 169 1.22 8.27 4.85
C ILE A 169 1.82 8.73 6.17
#